data_bacfdcdcfe491d0ce567ec6293d818f5
#
_entry.id   bacfdcdcfe491d0ce567ec6293d818f5
#
_cell.length_a   1.000
_cell.length_b   1.000
_cell.length_c   1.000
_cell.angle_alpha   90.00
_cell.angle_beta   90.00
_cell.angle_gamma   90.00
#
_symmetry.space_group_name_H-M   'P 1'
#
loop_
_entity.id
_entity.type
_entity.pdbx_description
1 polymer ?
#
loop_
_entity_poly.entity_id
_entity_poly.type
_entity_poly.pdbx_seq_one_letter_code
_entity_poly.pdbx_strand_id
1 'polypeptide(L)'
;MGQDQGPALSQAKNLQQSKGGGKTSSPGASGSGGSKAKLVSALKAQLTSLKGELKSGGFRDASVALCALVAAADGRVDPAERQQVEHLILTNDVLQNFPADQLRAQFAKHVDALGSRFADGRSAAMADVAKAAKKPQEARAVVQIGIVVAGADGYVAPAEAAVLREACVALGLSPAEFEL
;
A
#
# COMPACT_ATOMS: atom_id res chain seq x y z
N MET A 1 51.27 -30.18 3.64
CA MET A 1 51.01 -29.78 3.36
C MET A 1 50.42 -29.13 3.41
N GLY A 2 50.23 -29.08 3.21
CA GLY A 2 49.53 -28.45 3.10
C GLY A 2 48.91 -27.64 2.96
N GLN A 3 48.97 -27.51 3.01
CA GLN A 3 48.39 -26.86 2.92
C GLN A 3 47.76 -26.04 2.89
N ASP A 4 47.81 -26.13 2.89
CA ASP A 4 47.19 -25.37 2.91
C ASP A 4 46.74 -24.52 2.93
N GLN A 5 46.92 -24.82 3.14
CA GLN A 5 46.46 -24.07 3.19
C GLN A 5 46.02 -23.16 3.11
N GLY A 6 46.20 -23.44 3.12
CA GLY A 6 45.78 -22.56 3.08
C GLY A 6 45.27 -21.73 2.86
N PRO A 7 45.41 -21.91 2.79
CA PRO A 7 44.86 -20.97 2.69
C PRO A 7 44.22 -20.36 2.69
N ALA A 8 44.28 -20.79 2.68
CA ALA A 8 43.64 -20.09 2.70
C ALA A 8 43.15 -19.25 2.82
N LEU A 9 43.28 -19.72 2.94
CA LEU A 9 42.84 -18.85 3.12
C LEU A 9 42.50 -17.85 2.95
N SER A 10 42.66 -17.97 2.69
CA SER A 10 42.49 -16.98 2.51
C SER A 10 41.81 -16.40 2.28
N GLN A 11 41.41 -16.76 2.19
CA GLN A 11 40.75 -16.15 2.05
C GLN A 11 40.13 -15.36 2.23
N ALA A 12 40.36 -16.12 2.53
CA ALA A 12 39.80 -15.31 2.86
C ALA A 12 39.68 -14.35 2.86
N LYS A 13 39.86 -14.37 2.73
CA LYS A 13 39.74 -13.37 2.72
C LYS A 13 39.29 -12.59 2.28
N ASN A 14 39.24 -13.09 1.94
CA ASN A 14 38.74 -12.24 1.57
C ASN A 14 38.12 -11.59 1.51
N LEU A 15 38.07 -12.06 1.76
CA LEU A 15 37.36 -11.35 1.81
C LEU A 15 37.07 -10.40 1.93
N GLN A 16 37.21 -10.48 2.06
CA GLN A 16 36.91 -9.47 2.24
C GLN A 16 36.61 -8.63 2.02
N GLN A 17 36.74 -8.82 1.74
CA GLN A 17 36.45 -7.94 1.49
C GLN A 17 36.00 -7.15 1.37
N SER A 18 35.97 -7.45 1.30
CA SER A 18 35.49 -6.65 1.13
C SER A 18 35.23 -5.77 1.22
N LYS A 19 35.21 -5.71 1.22
CA LYS A 19 34.90 -4.76 1.24
C LYS A 19 34.31 -4.00 0.99
N GLY A 20 34.31 -4.11 0.94
CA GLY A 20 33.82 -3.29 0.72
C GLY A 20 33.00 -2.98 0.17
N GLY A 21 33.03 -3.24 -0.11
CA GLY A 21 32.25 -2.74 -0.67
C GLY A 21 31.11 -2.65 -0.55
N GLY A 22 31.08 -3.04 -0.39
CA GLY A 22 29.98 -2.90 -0.47
C GLY A 22 29.16 -2.18 -0.13
N LYS A 23 29.36 -1.84 0.08
CA LYS A 23 28.60 -1.11 0.35
C LYS A 23 27.74 -0.68 -0.33
N THR A 24 27.93 -0.82 -0.76
CA THR A 24 27.14 -0.30 -1.42
C THR A 24 26.05 -0.78 -1.75
N SER A 25 26.27 -1.50 -1.82
CA SER A 25 25.37 -1.77 -2.30
C SER A 25 24.27 -1.90 -2.04
N SER A 26 24.55 -2.29 -1.86
CA SER A 26 23.64 -2.23 -1.87
C SER A 26 22.59 -1.93 -1.49
N PRO A 27 22.49 -1.50 -1.50
CA PRO A 27 21.28 -0.93 -1.15
C PRO A 27 20.15 -1.52 -1.83
N GLY A 28 20.37 -1.96 -2.91
CA GLY A 28 19.28 -2.39 -3.70
C GLY A 28 18.51 -3.48 -3.05
N ALA A 29 19.17 -4.45 -2.63
CA ALA A 29 18.50 -5.63 -2.16
C ALA A 29 17.70 -5.38 -0.93
N SER A 30 18.33 -4.82 0.02
CA SER A 30 17.63 -4.51 1.22
C SER A 30 16.64 -3.41 0.95
N GLY A 31 16.82 -2.81 -0.18
CA GLY A 31 15.99 -1.74 -0.58
C GLY A 31 14.54 -2.06 -0.69
N SER A 32 14.17 -3.30 -0.77
CA SER A 32 12.77 -3.64 -0.89
C SER A 32 11.93 -2.99 0.22
N GLY A 33 12.25 -3.23 1.46
CA GLY A 33 11.55 -2.60 2.57
C GLY A 33 11.79 -1.10 2.63
N GLY A 34 13.04 -0.70 2.49
CA GLY A 34 13.40 0.72 2.51
C GLY A 34 12.78 1.50 1.37
N SER A 35 12.72 0.91 0.18
CA SER A 35 12.11 1.54 -0.97
C SER A 35 10.63 1.78 -0.76
N LYS A 36 9.92 0.80 -0.19
CA LYS A 36 8.49 0.96 0.05
C LYS A 36 8.23 2.01 1.12
N ALA A 37 9.05 2.08 2.16
CA ALA A 37 8.90 3.10 3.19
C ALA A 37 9.08 4.50 2.61
N LYS A 38 10.06 4.67 1.73
CA LYS A 38 10.29 5.95 1.06
C LYS A 38 9.14 6.29 0.13
N LEU A 39 8.64 5.31 -0.61
CA LEU A 39 7.51 5.51 -1.50
C LEU A 39 6.29 5.96 -0.71
N VAL A 40 5.98 5.28 0.39
CA VAL A 40 4.85 5.63 1.25
C VAL A 40 4.99 7.06 1.75
N SER A 41 6.19 7.45 2.22
CA SER A 41 6.43 8.82 2.70
C SER A 41 6.21 9.85 1.61
N ALA A 42 6.72 9.57 0.41
CA ALA A 42 6.56 10.47 -0.73
C ALA A 42 5.10 10.62 -1.13
N LEU A 43 4.36 9.52 -1.14
CA LEU A 43 2.94 9.55 -1.47
C LEU A 43 2.13 10.32 -0.43
N LYS A 44 2.46 10.16 0.85
CA LYS A 44 1.80 10.92 1.92
C LYS A 44 2.02 12.41 1.73
N ALA A 45 3.23 12.82 1.39
CA ALA A 45 3.54 14.23 1.17
C ALA A 45 2.76 14.77 -0.02
N GLN A 46 2.68 14.02 -1.12
CA GLN A 46 1.91 14.42 -2.30
C GLN A 46 0.44 14.56 -1.97
N LEU A 47 -0.12 13.59 -1.24
CA LEU A 47 -1.53 13.61 -0.84
C LEU A 47 -1.83 14.84 0.02
N THR A 48 -0.97 15.12 0.99
CA THR A 48 -1.15 16.26 1.87
C THR A 48 -1.18 17.57 1.07
N SER A 49 -0.34 17.68 0.04
CA SER A 49 -0.31 18.88 -0.79
C SER A 49 -1.59 19.05 -1.61
N LEU A 50 -2.34 17.98 -1.85
CA LEU A 50 -3.58 18.03 -2.62
C LEU A 50 -4.83 18.04 -1.74
N LYS A 51 -4.66 18.06 -0.42
CA LYS A 51 -5.76 17.94 0.52
C LYS A 51 -6.94 18.85 0.20
N GLY A 52 -6.67 20.09 -0.14
CA GLY A 52 -7.70 21.08 -0.41
C GLY A 52 -8.57 20.79 -1.63
N GLU A 53 -8.09 19.90 -2.50
CA GLU A 53 -8.77 19.55 -3.75
C GLU A 53 -9.48 18.20 -3.70
N LEU A 54 -9.23 17.40 -2.67
CA LEU A 54 -9.72 16.03 -2.55
C LEU A 54 -10.91 15.96 -1.59
N LYS A 55 -12.02 16.56 -1.99
CA LYS A 55 -13.19 16.73 -1.12
C LYS A 55 -14.48 16.14 -1.65
N SER A 56 -14.45 15.48 -2.83
CA SER A 56 -15.68 14.96 -3.43
C SER A 56 -16.14 13.66 -2.76
N GLY A 57 -17.46 13.41 -2.81
CA GLY A 57 -18.02 12.16 -2.29
C GLY A 57 -17.52 10.93 -3.03
N GLY A 58 -17.28 11.06 -4.34
CA GLY A 58 -16.74 9.96 -5.13
C GLY A 58 -15.34 9.57 -4.69
N PHE A 59 -14.49 10.56 -4.39
CA PHE A 59 -13.15 10.31 -3.87
C PHE A 59 -13.23 9.62 -2.50
N ARG A 60 -14.10 10.12 -1.61
CA ARG A 60 -14.29 9.52 -0.29
C ARG A 60 -14.72 8.07 -0.41
N ASP A 61 -15.77 7.81 -1.20
CA ASP A 61 -16.31 6.46 -1.35
C ASP A 61 -15.27 5.51 -1.92
N ALA A 62 -14.55 5.95 -2.94
CA ALA A 62 -13.53 5.13 -3.58
C ALA A 62 -12.37 4.83 -2.63
N SER A 63 -11.93 5.81 -1.87
CA SER A 63 -10.80 5.64 -0.95
C SER A 63 -11.13 4.67 0.17
N VAL A 64 -12.32 4.82 0.79
CA VAL A 64 -12.72 3.93 1.88
C VAL A 64 -12.93 2.51 1.36
N ALA A 65 -13.52 2.36 0.18
CA ALA A 65 -13.73 1.04 -0.43
C ALA A 65 -12.40 0.35 -0.70
N LEU A 66 -11.42 1.09 -1.23
CA LEU A 66 -10.11 0.50 -1.49
C LEU A 66 -9.42 0.08 -0.20
N CYS A 67 -9.52 0.88 0.86
CA CYS A 67 -8.96 0.51 2.15
C CYS A 67 -9.59 -0.77 2.69
N ALA A 68 -10.90 -0.95 2.52
CA ALA A 68 -11.57 -2.18 2.93
C ALA A 68 -11.08 -3.39 2.12
N LEU A 69 -10.87 -3.20 0.82
CA LEU A 69 -10.34 -4.25 -0.04
C LEU A 69 -8.91 -4.63 0.35
N VAL A 70 -8.10 -3.65 0.71
CA VAL A 70 -6.74 -3.90 1.20
C VAL A 70 -6.79 -4.72 2.49
N ALA A 71 -7.68 -4.35 3.41
CA ALA A 71 -7.83 -5.07 4.68
C ALA A 71 -8.28 -6.52 4.46
N ALA A 72 -8.99 -6.81 3.38
CA ALA A 72 -9.50 -8.14 3.06
C ALA A 72 -8.72 -8.81 1.94
N ALA A 73 -7.52 -8.35 1.64
CA ALA A 73 -6.79 -8.77 0.45
C ALA A 73 -6.50 -10.27 0.40
N ASP A 74 -6.34 -10.91 1.53
CA ASP A 74 -6.08 -12.35 1.60
C ASP A 74 -7.36 -13.20 1.70
N GLY A 75 -8.53 -12.59 1.50
CA GLY A 75 -9.80 -13.28 1.52
C GLY A 75 -10.56 -13.21 2.83
N ARG A 76 -10.01 -12.56 3.83
CA ARG A 76 -10.68 -12.38 5.13
C ARG A 76 -10.12 -11.17 5.86
N VAL A 77 -10.87 -10.68 6.83
CA VAL A 77 -10.45 -9.54 7.64
C VAL A 77 -10.36 -9.97 9.09
N ASP A 78 -9.14 -9.95 9.64
CA ASP A 78 -8.96 -10.25 11.05
C ASP A 78 -9.27 -8.97 11.86
N PRO A 79 -9.81 -9.12 13.09
CA PRO A 79 -10.20 -7.96 13.89
C PRO A 79 -9.10 -6.94 14.16
N ALA A 80 -7.87 -7.39 14.38
CA ALA A 80 -6.74 -6.49 14.62
C ALA A 80 -6.41 -5.69 13.38
N GLU A 81 -6.44 -6.33 12.23
CA GLU A 81 -6.20 -5.68 10.94
C GLU A 81 -7.29 -4.66 10.62
N ARG A 82 -8.54 -5.03 10.91
CA ARG A 82 -9.67 -4.12 10.73
C ARG A 82 -9.49 -2.85 11.55
N GLN A 83 -9.11 -2.99 12.82
CA GLN A 83 -8.88 -1.85 13.69
C GLN A 83 -7.73 -0.98 13.20
N GLN A 84 -6.66 -1.61 12.76
CA GLN A 84 -5.49 -0.90 12.27
C GLN A 84 -5.83 -0.07 11.02
N VAL A 85 -6.53 -0.67 10.07
CA VAL A 85 -6.90 0.03 8.84
C VAL A 85 -7.89 1.15 9.13
N GLU A 86 -8.85 0.91 10.02
CA GLU A 86 -9.78 1.96 10.44
C GLU A 86 -9.02 3.15 11.02
N HIS A 87 -8.05 2.87 11.88
CA HIS A 87 -7.23 3.93 12.47
C HIS A 87 -6.48 4.71 11.39
N LEU A 88 -5.91 4.02 10.41
CA LEU A 88 -5.19 4.68 9.32
C LEU A 88 -6.11 5.56 8.48
N ILE A 89 -7.35 5.12 8.26
CA ILE A 89 -8.35 5.92 7.55
C ILE A 89 -8.66 7.20 8.35
N LEU A 90 -8.92 7.05 9.63
CA LEU A 90 -9.36 8.18 10.46
C LEU A 90 -8.25 9.19 10.74
N THR A 91 -6.99 8.76 10.67
CA THR A 91 -5.85 9.65 10.90
C THR A 91 -5.19 10.13 9.60
N ASN A 92 -5.69 9.70 8.45
CA ASN A 92 -5.15 10.17 7.17
C ASN A 92 -5.51 11.63 6.95
N ASP A 93 -4.51 12.47 6.70
CA ASP A 93 -4.70 13.92 6.55
C ASP A 93 -5.76 14.29 5.52
N VAL A 94 -5.77 13.60 4.39
CA VAL A 94 -6.71 13.91 3.31
C VAL A 94 -8.12 13.46 3.66
N LEU A 95 -8.25 12.27 4.24
CA LEU A 95 -9.57 11.74 4.59
C LEU A 95 -10.20 12.49 5.75
N GLN A 96 -9.41 13.26 6.50
CA GLN A 96 -9.95 14.15 7.54
C GLN A 96 -10.78 15.28 6.95
N ASN A 97 -10.80 15.45 5.63
CA ASN A 97 -11.77 16.34 4.98
C ASN A 97 -13.22 15.89 5.21
N PHE A 98 -13.42 14.64 5.59
CA PHE A 98 -14.75 14.03 5.74
C PHE A 98 -15.02 13.69 7.20
N PRO A 99 -16.32 13.69 7.62
CA PRO A 99 -16.65 13.36 9.01
C PRO A 99 -16.19 11.94 9.37
N ALA A 100 -15.58 11.80 10.54
CA ALA A 100 -15.08 10.51 11.00
C ALA A 100 -16.17 9.45 11.08
N ASP A 101 -17.36 9.82 11.55
CA ASP A 101 -18.48 8.88 11.66
C ASP A 101 -18.85 8.31 10.31
N GLN A 102 -18.82 9.13 9.27
CA GLN A 102 -19.15 8.73 7.92
C GLN A 102 -18.11 7.74 7.36
N LEU A 103 -16.84 8.07 7.57
CA LEU A 103 -15.74 7.18 7.14
C LEU A 103 -15.82 5.84 7.84
N ARG A 104 -16.08 5.87 9.13
CA ARG A 104 -16.18 4.66 9.94
C ARG A 104 -17.34 3.78 9.48
N ALA A 105 -18.51 4.41 9.25
CA ALA A 105 -19.70 3.67 8.81
C ALA A 105 -19.51 3.04 7.43
N GLN A 106 -18.88 3.77 6.51
CA GLN A 106 -18.62 3.24 5.16
C GLN A 106 -17.61 2.11 5.20
N PHE A 107 -16.56 2.25 5.99
CA PHE A 107 -15.56 1.19 6.13
C PHE A 107 -16.20 -0.07 6.72
N ALA A 108 -16.98 0.07 7.79
CA ALA A 108 -17.67 -1.06 8.43
C ALA A 108 -18.60 -1.76 7.45
N LYS A 109 -19.34 -0.99 6.65
CA LYS A 109 -20.24 -1.55 5.66
C LYS A 109 -19.51 -2.46 4.67
N HIS A 110 -18.39 -1.99 4.14
CA HIS A 110 -17.62 -2.78 3.18
C HIS A 110 -16.97 -4.00 3.83
N VAL A 111 -16.39 -3.83 5.01
CA VAL A 111 -15.75 -4.92 5.72
C VAL A 111 -16.76 -6.00 6.09
N ASP A 112 -17.94 -5.61 6.56
CA ASP A 112 -19.00 -6.55 6.91
C ASP A 112 -19.51 -7.31 5.67
N ALA A 113 -19.64 -6.61 4.55
CA ALA A 113 -20.05 -7.26 3.29
C ALA A 113 -19.00 -8.25 2.82
N LEU A 114 -17.71 -7.89 2.93
CA LEU A 114 -16.62 -8.78 2.55
C LEU A 114 -16.55 -10.02 3.46
N GLY A 115 -16.86 -9.86 4.73
CA GLY A 115 -16.90 -10.97 5.67
C GLY A 115 -18.09 -11.90 5.51
N SER A 116 -19.18 -11.36 5.01
CA SER A 116 -20.44 -12.09 4.85
C SER A 116 -20.50 -12.87 3.54
N ARG A 117 -20.24 -12.18 2.42
CA ARG A 117 -20.17 -12.75 1.08
C ARG A 117 -19.03 -12.09 0.34
N PHE A 118 -17.88 -12.72 0.37
CA PHE A 118 -16.66 -12.11 -0.11
C PHE A 118 -16.77 -11.62 -1.56
N ALA A 119 -17.26 -12.47 -2.46
CA ALA A 119 -17.36 -12.09 -3.89
C ALA A 119 -18.27 -10.90 -4.12
N ASP A 120 -19.42 -10.88 -3.45
CA ASP A 120 -20.37 -9.78 -3.59
C ASP A 120 -19.83 -8.50 -2.96
N GLY A 121 -19.23 -8.62 -1.78
CA GLY A 121 -18.64 -7.48 -1.09
C GLY A 121 -17.49 -6.89 -1.90
N ARG A 122 -16.70 -7.75 -2.52
CA ARG A 122 -15.59 -7.35 -3.37
C ARG A 122 -16.09 -6.58 -4.60
N SER A 123 -17.11 -7.10 -5.25
CA SER A 123 -17.71 -6.43 -6.41
C SER A 123 -18.28 -5.06 -6.04
N ALA A 124 -18.99 -4.97 -4.91
CA ALA A 124 -19.56 -3.71 -4.46
C ALA A 124 -18.48 -2.69 -4.12
N ALA A 125 -17.42 -3.13 -3.43
CA ALA A 125 -16.31 -2.25 -3.06
C ALA A 125 -15.59 -1.77 -4.31
N MET A 126 -15.34 -2.65 -5.28
CA MET A 126 -14.65 -2.27 -6.51
C MET A 126 -15.50 -1.30 -7.34
N ALA A 127 -16.84 -1.43 -7.29
CA ALA A 127 -17.72 -0.48 -7.95
C ALA A 127 -17.59 0.92 -7.31
N ASP A 128 -17.42 0.98 -5.99
CA ASP A 128 -17.22 2.26 -5.31
C ASP A 128 -15.85 2.84 -5.66
N VAL A 129 -14.81 2.00 -5.79
CA VAL A 129 -13.49 2.46 -6.25
C VAL A 129 -13.63 3.15 -7.60
N ALA A 130 -14.40 2.55 -8.51
CA ALA A 130 -14.55 3.07 -9.86
C ALA A 130 -15.22 4.44 -9.90
N LYS A 131 -15.87 4.89 -8.82
CA LYS A 131 -16.49 6.22 -8.79
C LYS A 131 -15.49 7.35 -9.01
N ALA A 132 -14.22 7.13 -8.68
CA ALA A 132 -13.19 8.14 -8.85
C ALA A 132 -12.56 8.14 -10.25
N ALA A 133 -12.96 7.22 -11.12
CA ALA A 133 -12.32 7.06 -12.44
C ALA A 133 -12.45 8.29 -13.34
N LYS A 134 -13.49 9.07 -13.16
CA LYS A 134 -13.77 10.22 -14.05
C LYS A 134 -12.81 11.38 -13.85
N LYS A 135 -12.17 11.46 -12.71
CA LYS A 135 -11.25 12.57 -12.40
C LYS A 135 -9.86 11.99 -12.16
N PRO A 136 -8.96 12.13 -13.11
CA PRO A 136 -7.63 11.52 -13.01
C PRO A 136 -6.87 11.84 -11.73
N GLN A 137 -6.97 13.06 -11.22
CA GLN A 137 -6.30 13.45 -10.00
C GLN A 137 -6.87 12.69 -8.80
N GLU A 138 -8.19 12.55 -8.75
CA GLU A 138 -8.84 11.79 -7.67
C GLU A 138 -8.53 10.30 -7.80
N ALA A 139 -8.56 9.78 -9.02
CA ALA A 139 -8.23 8.38 -9.26
C ALA A 139 -6.83 8.04 -8.76
N ARG A 140 -5.85 8.89 -9.07
CA ARG A 140 -4.49 8.70 -8.59
C ARG A 140 -4.41 8.77 -7.07
N ALA A 141 -5.10 9.74 -6.48
CA ALA A 141 -5.10 9.92 -5.04
C ALA A 141 -5.68 8.70 -4.32
N VAL A 142 -6.73 8.09 -4.88
CA VAL A 142 -7.32 6.86 -4.31
C VAL A 142 -6.27 5.74 -4.24
N VAL A 143 -5.54 5.51 -5.33
CA VAL A 143 -4.49 4.48 -5.36
C VAL A 143 -3.40 4.82 -4.36
N GLN A 144 -3.00 6.09 -4.29
CA GLN A 144 -1.98 6.53 -3.35
C GLN A 144 -2.38 6.27 -1.91
N ILE A 145 -3.65 6.54 -1.56
CA ILE A 145 -4.16 6.22 -0.22
C ILE A 145 -4.09 4.72 0.04
N GLY A 146 -4.50 3.91 -0.94
CA GLY A 146 -4.43 2.46 -0.80
C GLY A 146 -3.02 1.96 -0.54
N ILE A 147 -2.03 2.52 -1.23
CA ILE A 147 -0.62 2.15 -1.04
C ILE A 147 -0.14 2.59 0.34
N VAL A 148 -0.51 3.80 0.77
CA VAL A 148 -0.12 4.29 2.10
C VAL A 148 -0.67 3.39 3.20
N VAL A 149 -1.92 2.96 3.07
CA VAL A 149 -2.54 2.06 4.05
C VAL A 149 -1.89 0.68 4.00
N ALA A 150 -1.73 0.12 2.80
CA ALA A 150 -1.14 -1.21 2.63
C ALA A 150 0.32 -1.25 3.10
N GLY A 151 1.05 -0.17 2.84
CA GLY A 151 2.48 -0.10 3.16
C GLY A 151 2.80 0.56 4.50
N ALA A 152 1.82 0.69 5.38
CA ALA A 152 2.00 1.42 6.64
C ALA A 152 3.11 0.85 7.52
N ASP A 153 3.38 -0.45 7.41
CA ASP A 153 4.45 -1.10 8.16
C ASP A 153 5.75 -1.25 7.35
N GLY A 154 5.81 -0.59 6.19
CA GLY A 154 7.00 -0.61 5.33
C GLY A 154 6.99 -1.74 4.30
N TYR A 155 5.95 -2.53 4.24
CA TYR A 155 5.87 -3.67 3.34
C TYR A 155 4.45 -3.85 2.79
N VAL A 156 4.33 -3.97 1.48
CA VAL A 156 3.05 -4.26 0.82
C VAL A 156 3.03 -5.75 0.46
N ALA A 157 2.14 -6.50 1.08
CA ALA A 157 2.04 -7.94 0.83
C ALA A 157 1.59 -8.22 -0.62
N PRO A 158 1.98 -9.38 -1.20
CA PRO A 158 1.58 -9.70 -2.58
C PRO A 158 0.08 -9.66 -2.81
N ALA A 159 -0.74 -10.11 -1.85
CA ALA A 159 -2.18 -10.06 -2.00
C ALA A 159 -2.70 -8.62 -2.01
N GLU A 160 -2.10 -7.75 -1.22
CA GLU A 160 -2.44 -6.33 -1.21
C GLU A 160 -2.03 -5.66 -2.52
N ALA A 161 -0.85 -5.98 -3.02
CA ALA A 161 -0.40 -5.46 -4.30
C ALA A 161 -1.34 -5.87 -5.43
N ALA A 162 -1.85 -7.10 -5.40
CA ALA A 162 -2.80 -7.58 -6.39
C ALA A 162 -4.10 -6.76 -6.37
N VAL A 163 -4.60 -6.46 -5.18
CA VAL A 163 -5.79 -5.62 -5.01
C VAL A 163 -5.54 -4.21 -5.57
N LEU A 164 -4.37 -3.66 -5.27
CA LEU A 164 -4.03 -2.32 -5.75
C LEU A 164 -3.92 -2.27 -7.26
N ARG A 165 -3.37 -3.32 -7.88
CA ARG A 165 -3.32 -3.41 -9.35
C ARG A 165 -4.72 -3.45 -9.95
N GLU A 166 -5.63 -4.20 -9.35
CA GLU A 166 -7.00 -4.26 -9.82
C GLU A 166 -7.69 -2.90 -9.69
N ALA A 167 -7.43 -2.21 -8.60
CA ALA A 167 -7.98 -0.87 -8.41
C ALA A 167 -7.48 0.08 -9.49
N CYS A 168 -6.21 -0.01 -9.85
CA CYS A 168 -5.66 0.80 -10.94
C CYS A 168 -6.43 0.55 -12.23
N VAL A 169 -6.67 -0.71 -12.57
CA VAL A 169 -7.41 -1.06 -13.79
C VAL A 169 -8.83 -0.48 -13.74
N ALA A 170 -9.50 -0.61 -12.58
CA ALA A 170 -10.85 -0.07 -12.41
C ALA A 170 -10.89 1.45 -12.56
N LEU A 171 -9.78 2.11 -12.23
CA LEU A 171 -9.66 3.56 -12.31
C LEU A 171 -9.09 4.06 -13.64
N GLY A 172 -8.76 3.15 -14.54
CA GLY A 172 -8.16 3.51 -15.83
C GLY A 172 -6.72 3.95 -15.73
N LEU A 173 -6.00 3.48 -14.71
CA LEU A 173 -4.60 3.84 -14.49
C LEU A 173 -3.69 2.65 -14.72
N SER A 174 -2.43 2.93 -15.05
CA SER A 174 -1.42 1.89 -15.18
C SER A 174 -0.81 1.56 -13.81
N PRO A 175 -0.84 0.29 -13.39
CA PRO A 175 -0.18 -0.08 -12.13
C PRO A 175 1.29 0.28 -12.09
N ALA A 176 1.97 0.25 -13.24
CA ALA A 176 3.39 0.59 -13.30
C ALA A 176 3.69 2.01 -12.83
N GLU A 177 2.73 2.92 -12.97
CA GLU A 177 2.84 4.29 -12.49
C GLU A 177 3.13 4.34 -10.98
N PHE A 178 2.68 3.33 -10.26
CA PHE A 178 2.79 3.26 -8.80
C PHE A 178 3.76 2.17 -8.34
N GLU A 179 4.55 1.65 -9.25
CA GLU A 179 5.49 0.56 -8.94
C GLU A 179 4.78 -0.72 -8.45
N LEU A 180 3.61 -0.97 -9.00
CA LEU A 180 2.81 -2.15 -8.68
C LEU A 180 2.92 -3.24 -9.73
#